data_f7af0203161da2ea9aeaf3a3903b1afa
#
_entry.id   f7af0203161da2ea9aeaf3a3903b1afa
#
_cell.length_a   1.000
_cell.length_b   1.000
_cell.length_c   1.000
_cell.angle_alpha   90.00
_cell.angle_beta   90.00
_cell.angle_gamma   90.00
#
_symmetry.space_group_name_H-M   'P 1'
#
loop_
_entity.id
_entity.type
_entity.pdbx_description
1 polymer ?
#
loop_
_entity_poly.entity_id
_entity_poly.type
_entity_poly.pdbx_seq_one_letter_code
_entity_poly.pdbx_strand_id
1 'polypeptide(L)'
;RIARRQRQMCIRDRYYTDVGYAPTQPVPYSHKLHAGDMGIDCRYCHVGVEIGYSAVIPPTETCMGCHTYVKTDSEKLKLVRESWETGKPIEWIKVHMLPEYAYFNHSVHVNSGVACISCHGNIAEMEVVYQVQPLSMDWCLDCHRSDAPEVRPVSEVTNMYWTPPADYDQFVSSWVAEHGEERPVGDCSKCHR
;
A
#
# COMPACT_ATOMS: atom_id res chain seq x y z
N ARG A 1 6.20 -28.70 22.38
CA ARG A 1 5.63 -29.15 21.08
C ARG A 1 4.94 -28.00 20.33
N ILE A 2 4.32 -27.05 21.01
CA ILE A 2 3.67 -25.86 20.39
C ILE A 2 4.70 -24.93 19.72
N ALA A 3 5.80 -24.64 20.42
CA ALA A 3 6.86 -23.77 19.90
C ALA A 3 7.54 -24.29 18.60
N ARG A 4 7.62 -25.63 18.42
CA ARG A 4 8.14 -26.23 17.18
C ARG A 4 7.15 -26.09 16.01
N ARG A 5 5.84 -26.18 16.28
CA ARG A 5 4.81 -26.00 15.25
C ARG A 5 4.68 -24.54 14.83
N GLN A 6 4.77 -23.61 15.77
CA GLN A 6 4.80 -22.18 15.47
C GLN A 6 6.04 -21.78 14.65
N ARG A 7 7.25 -22.29 15.00
CA ARG A 7 8.44 -22.08 14.16
C ARG A 7 8.29 -22.65 12.75
N GLN A 8 7.63 -23.79 12.60
CA GLN A 8 7.39 -24.40 11.26
C GLN A 8 6.35 -23.62 10.47
N MET A 9 5.36 -23.01 11.10
CA MET A 9 4.41 -22.10 10.42
C MET A 9 5.12 -20.82 9.93
N CYS A 10 5.92 -20.18 10.79
CA CYS A 10 6.68 -18.97 10.41
C CYS A 10 7.73 -19.24 9.32
N ILE A 11 8.35 -20.42 9.29
CA ILE A 11 9.30 -20.82 8.23
C ILE A 11 8.56 -21.09 6.90
N ARG A 12 7.38 -21.68 6.96
CA ARG A 12 6.54 -21.88 5.76
C ARG A 12 6.00 -20.57 5.21
N ASP A 13 5.67 -19.63 6.06
CA ASP A 13 5.21 -18.29 5.68
C ASP A 13 6.26 -17.56 4.83
N ARG A 14 7.54 -17.72 5.14
CA ARG A 14 8.66 -17.17 4.33
C ARG A 14 8.77 -17.75 2.92
N TYR A 15 8.29 -18.97 2.68
CA TYR A 15 8.34 -19.63 1.36
C TYR A 15 7.08 -19.38 0.51
N TYR A 16 6.02 -18.82 1.10
CA TYR A 16 4.74 -18.57 0.43
C TYR A 16 4.38 -17.09 0.39
N THR A 17 5.39 -16.23 0.46
CA THR A 17 5.18 -14.80 0.25
C THR A 17 5.12 -14.51 -1.24
N ASP A 18 4.16 -13.71 -1.66
CA ASP A 18 3.99 -13.31 -3.05
C ASP A 18 4.95 -12.19 -3.48
N VAL A 19 6.13 -12.10 -2.85
CA VAL A 19 7.16 -11.12 -3.22
C VAL A 19 7.55 -11.31 -4.68
N GLY A 20 7.49 -10.22 -5.45
CA GLY A 20 7.74 -10.22 -6.88
C GLY A 20 6.50 -10.54 -7.72
N TYR A 21 5.33 -10.81 -7.11
CA TYR A 21 4.09 -11.03 -7.86
C TYR A 21 3.69 -9.76 -8.62
N ALA A 22 3.70 -9.86 -9.94
CA ALA A 22 3.44 -8.77 -10.88
C ALA A 22 2.48 -9.24 -11.98
N PRO A 23 1.18 -9.35 -11.71
CA PRO A 23 0.23 -9.84 -12.69
C PRO A 23 0.04 -8.83 -13.83
N THR A 24 -0.19 -9.35 -15.04
CA THR A 24 -0.62 -8.52 -16.16
C THR A 24 -1.99 -7.94 -15.87
N GLN A 25 -2.10 -6.63 -15.85
CA GLN A 25 -3.35 -5.92 -15.60
C GLN A 25 -4.17 -5.77 -16.90
N PRO A 26 -5.52 -5.71 -16.81
CA PRO A 26 -6.38 -5.52 -17.99
C PRO A 26 -6.11 -4.19 -18.71
N VAL A 27 -5.70 -3.16 -17.98
CA VAL A 27 -5.22 -1.89 -18.53
C VAL A 27 -3.76 -1.71 -18.14
N PRO A 28 -2.86 -1.43 -19.09
CA PRO A 28 -1.43 -1.24 -18.82
C PRO A 28 -1.19 0.15 -18.17
N TYR A 29 -1.63 0.30 -16.94
CA TYR A 29 -1.48 1.53 -16.17
C TYR A 29 -0.05 1.63 -15.59
N SER A 30 0.62 2.76 -15.84
CA SER A 30 1.95 3.04 -15.30
C SER A 30 1.87 4.01 -14.14
N HIS A 31 2.22 3.55 -12.94
CA HIS A 31 2.38 4.43 -11.78
C HIS A 31 3.60 5.33 -11.94
N LYS A 32 4.66 4.83 -12.58
CA LYS A 32 5.83 5.64 -12.89
C LYS A 32 5.46 6.90 -13.67
N LEU A 33 4.66 6.77 -14.72
CA LEU A 33 4.22 7.92 -15.50
C LEU A 33 3.35 8.88 -14.67
N HIS A 34 2.32 8.36 -13.97
CA HIS A 34 1.33 9.21 -13.30
C HIS A 34 1.84 9.77 -11.96
N ALA A 35 2.35 8.91 -11.08
CA ALA A 35 2.82 9.32 -9.76
C ALA A 35 4.28 9.81 -9.78
N GLY A 36 5.15 9.19 -10.59
CA GLY A 36 6.56 9.58 -10.69
C GLY A 36 6.77 10.80 -11.57
N ASP A 37 6.57 10.65 -12.89
CA ASP A 37 6.93 11.69 -13.86
C ASP A 37 5.99 12.90 -13.81
N MET A 38 4.68 12.68 -13.57
CA MET A 38 3.67 13.73 -13.50
C MET A 38 3.42 14.25 -12.08
N GLY A 39 3.91 13.56 -11.04
CA GLY A 39 3.78 13.96 -9.64
C GLY A 39 2.34 13.95 -9.10
N ILE A 40 1.45 13.13 -9.65
CA ILE A 40 0.08 13.00 -9.13
C ILE A 40 0.13 12.29 -7.77
N ASP A 41 -0.40 12.94 -6.73
CA ASP A 41 -0.45 12.38 -5.38
C ASP A 41 -1.29 11.08 -5.34
N CYS A 42 -0.82 10.12 -4.54
CA CYS A 42 -1.48 8.80 -4.39
C CYS A 42 -2.94 8.93 -3.97
N ARG A 43 -3.25 9.91 -3.12
CA ARG A 43 -4.60 10.17 -2.57
C ARG A 43 -5.59 10.72 -3.61
N TYR A 44 -5.09 11.24 -4.74
CA TYR A 44 -5.98 11.64 -5.84
C TYR A 44 -6.75 10.44 -6.42
N CYS A 45 -6.10 9.28 -6.49
CA CYS A 45 -6.69 8.05 -7.01
C CYS A 45 -7.14 7.12 -5.88
N HIS A 46 -6.34 6.97 -4.82
CA HIS A 46 -6.60 6.09 -3.69
C HIS A 46 -7.26 6.85 -2.53
N VAL A 47 -8.46 7.34 -2.77
CA VAL A 47 -9.20 8.23 -1.86
C VAL A 47 -9.59 7.60 -0.52
N GLY A 48 -9.49 6.28 -0.40
CA GLY A 48 -9.86 5.53 0.82
C GLY A 48 -8.75 5.43 1.87
N VAL A 49 -7.50 5.77 1.53
CA VAL A 49 -6.34 5.47 2.41
C VAL A 49 -6.36 6.19 3.75
N GLU A 50 -6.96 7.37 3.83
CA GLU A 50 -7.02 8.18 5.05
C GLU A 50 -8.32 7.96 5.85
N ILE A 51 -9.34 7.34 5.26
CA ILE A 51 -10.69 7.26 5.85
C ILE A 51 -11.20 5.84 6.09
N GLY A 52 -10.55 4.82 5.51
CA GLY A 52 -11.05 3.46 5.60
C GLY A 52 -9.98 2.38 5.61
N TYR A 53 -10.43 1.14 5.70
CA TYR A 53 -9.54 -0.02 5.68
C TYR A 53 -8.96 -0.29 4.29
N SER A 54 -9.65 0.08 3.21
CA SER A 54 -9.22 -0.13 1.83
C SER A 54 -8.74 1.16 1.19
N ALA A 55 -7.65 1.09 0.43
CA ALA A 55 -7.16 2.20 -0.38
C ALA A 55 -8.13 2.62 -1.48
N VAL A 56 -8.99 1.70 -1.90
CA VAL A 56 -9.90 1.83 -3.04
C VAL A 56 -9.14 1.93 -4.37
N ILE A 57 -9.60 1.24 -5.38
CA ILE A 57 -9.18 1.45 -6.77
C ILE A 57 -10.09 2.55 -7.33
N PRO A 58 -9.53 3.58 -8.00
CA PRO A 58 -10.33 4.69 -8.50
C PRO A 58 -11.36 4.21 -9.54
N PRO A 59 -12.56 4.79 -9.54
CA PRO A 59 -13.55 4.53 -10.59
C PRO A 59 -13.05 5.06 -11.95
N THR A 60 -13.59 4.53 -13.04
CA THR A 60 -13.22 4.91 -14.40
C THR A 60 -13.35 6.42 -14.66
N GLU A 61 -14.29 7.08 -13.97
CA GLU A 61 -14.48 8.54 -14.00
C GLU A 61 -13.20 9.32 -13.67
N THR A 62 -12.43 8.84 -12.69
CA THR A 62 -11.14 9.47 -12.31
C THR A 62 -10.16 9.46 -13.49
N CYS A 63 -10.11 8.36 -14.25
CA CYS A 63 -9.27 8.25 -15.44
C CYS A 63 -9.78 9.21 -16.54
N MET A 64 -11.08 9.24 -16.75
CA MET A 64 -11.73 10.03 -17.80
C MET A 64 -11.70 11.53 -17.52
N GLY A 65 -11.46 11.96 -16.29
CA GLY A 65 -11.22 13.37 -15.98
C GLY A 65 -10.10 14.00 -16.83
N CYS A 66 -9.07 13.21 -17.16
CA CYS A 66 -7.98 13.63 -18.04
C CYS A 66 -8.08 12.98 -19.43
N HIS A 67 -8.42 11.69 -19.51
CA HIS A 67 -8.37 10.93 -20.77
C HIS A 67 -9.51 11.22 -21.75
N THR A 68 -10.47 12.05 -21.40
CA THR A 68 -11.39 12.69 -22.37
C THR A 68 -10.67 13.67 -23.28
N TYR A 69 -9.50 14.18 -22.88
CA TYR A 69 -8.74 15.17 -23.66
C TYR A 69 -7.32 14.70 -24.00
N VAL A 70 -6.77 13.78 -23.19
CA VAL A 70 -5.39 13.31 -23.31
C VAL A 70 -5.37 11.85 -23.74
N LYS A 71 -4.63 11.56 -24.83
CA LYS A 71 -4.49 10.19 -25.38
C LYS A 71 -5.84 9.55 -25.73
N THR A 72 -6.80 10.33 -26.18
CA THR A 72 -8.19 9.93 -26.48
C THR A 72 -8.31 8.67 -27.32
N ASP A 73 -7.42 8.51 -28.33
CA ASP A 73 -7.48 7.40 -29.30
C ASP A 73 -6.46 6.29 -29.01
N SER A 74 -5.84 6.31 -27.81
CA SER A 74 -4.85 5.29 -27.46
C SER A 74 -5.49 3.92 -27.31
N GLU A 75 -4.93 2.91 -27.96
CA GLU A 75 -5.36 1.51 -27.80
C GLU A 75 -5.19 1.01 -26.36
N LYS A 76 -4.21 1.55 -25.62
CA LYS A 76 -4.01 1.21 -24.21
C LYS A 76 -5.19 1.63 -23.32
N LEU A 77 -5.97 2.63 -23.75
CA LEU A 77 -7.13 3.16 -23.04
C LEU A 77 -8.47 2.62 -23.57
N LYS A 78 -8.44 1.70 -24.52
CA LYS A 78 -9.67 1.13 -25.08
C LYS A 78 -10.62 0.61 -24.02
N LEU A 79 -10.12 -0.22 -23.11
CA LEU A 79 -10.93 -0.80 -22.03
C LEU A 79 -11.44 0.27 -21.04
N VAL A 80 -10.68 1.35 -20.84
CA VAL A 80 -11.12 2.48 -20.00
C VAL A 80 -12.31 3.19 -20.65
N ARG A 81 -12.25 3.46 -21.98
CA ARG A 81 -13.36 4.05 -22.72
C ARG A 81 -14.59 3.14 -22.73
N GLU A 82 -14.41 1.83 -23.00
CA GLU A 82 -15.50 0.86 -22.97
C GLU A 82 -16.16 0.79 -21.58
N SER A 83 -15.35 0.82 -20.52
CA SER A 83 -15.85 0.87 -19.13
C SER A 83 -16.67 2.14 -18.88
N TRP A 84 -16.19 3.29 -19.36
CA TRP A 84 -16.89 4.56 -19.25
C TRP A 84 -18.24 4.57 -19.99
N GLU A 85 -18.26 4.10 -21.23
CA GLU A 85 -19.45 4.07 -22.07
C GLU A 85 -20.52 3.08 -21.58
N THR A 86 -20.08 1.94 -21.04
CA THR A 86 -20.98 0.85 -20.62
C THR A 86 -21.35 0.87 -19.16
N GLY A 87 -20.61 1.62 -18.33
CA GLY A 87 -20.70 1.58 -16.86
C GLY A 87 -20.20 0.28 -16.23
N LYS A 88 -19.57 -0.62 -17.00
CA LYS A 88 -19.00 -1.86 -16.45
C LYS A 88 -17.65 -1.58 -15.82
N PRO A 89 -17.38 -2.05 -14.59
CA PRO A 89 -16.11 -1.84 -13.93
C PRO A 89 -14.98 -2.59 -14.65
N ILE A 90 -13.76 -2.05 -14.58
CA ILE A 90 -12.56 -2.74 -15.01
C ILE A 90 -12.19 -3.79 -13.95
N GLU A 91 -12.02 -5.04 -14.35
CA GLU A 91 -11.69 -6.16 -13.46
C GLU A 91 -10.17 -6.17 -13.16
N TRP A 92 -9.73 -5.26 -12.31
CA TRP A 92 -8.35 -5.19 -11.86
C TRP A 92 -7.92 -6.43 -11.08
N ILE A 93 -6.71 -6.90 -11.32
CA ILE A 93 -6.12 -8.01 -10.57
C ILE A 93 -5.42 -7.45 -9.33
N LYS A 94 -5.83 -7.92 -8.16
CA LYS A 94 -5.27 -7.51 -6.88
C LYS A 94 -3.82 -7.99 -6.76
N VAL A 95 -2.89 -7.06 -6.47
CA VAL A 95 -1.46 -7.37 -6.32
C VAL A 95 -1.11 -7.67 -4.87
N HIS A 96 -1.50 -6.79 -3.95
CA HIS A 96 -1.23 -6.94 -2.52
C HIS A 96 -2.42 -7.61 -1.83
N MET A 97 -2.21 -8.78 -1.28
CA MET A 97 -3.26 -9.57 -0.63
C MET A 97 -2.85 -9.97 0.77
N LEU A 98 -3.80 -9.91 1.69
CA LEU A 98 -3.71 -10.54 2.99
C LEU A 98 -4.74 -11.67 3.07
N PRO A 99 -4.50 -12.72 3.89
CA PRO A 99 -5.50 -13.74 4.15
C PRO A 99 -6.77 -13.13 4.74
N GLU A 100 -7.94 -13.72 4.48
CA GLU A 100 -9.24 -13.21 4.93
C GLU A 100 -9.36 -13.07 6.46
N TYR A 101 -8.57 -13.81 7.21
CA TYR A 101 -8.53 -13.74 8.67
C TYR A 101 -7.58 -12.66 9.21
N ALA A 102 -6.83 -11.95 8.34
CA ALA A 102 -5.95 -10.85 8.72
C ALA A 102 -6.57 -9.51 8.33
N TYR A 103 -6.81 -8.67 9.33
CA TYR A 103 -7.42 -7.35 9.14
C TYR A 103 -6.35 -6.28 9.12
N PHE A 104 -6.36 -5.51 8.06
CA PHE A 104 -5.51 -4.36 7.89
C PHE A 104 -6.37 -3.12 7.63
N ASN A 105 -6.02 -2.01 8.25
CA ASN A 105 -6.70 -0.74 8.06
C ASN A 105 -5.69 0.30 7.59
N HIS A 106 -5.82 0.77 6.34
CA HIS A 106 -4.96 1.80 5.78
C HIS A 106 -5.02 3.10 6.58
N SER A 107 -6.22 3.56 6.94
CA SER A 107 -6.38 4.87 7.57
C SER A 107 -5.63 4.98 8.91
N VAL A 108 -5.60 3.92 9.69
CA VAL A 108 -4.84 3.91 10.96
C VAL A 108 -3.35 4.08 10.71
N HIS A 109 -2.79 3.37 9.72
CA HIS A 109 -1.36 3.42 9.43
C HIS A 109 -0.96 4.75 8.77
N VAL A 110 -1.72 5.19 7.78
CA VAL A 110 -1.44 6.44 7.05
C VAL A 110 -1.55 7.65 7.96
N ASN A 111 -2.61 7.73 8.77
CA ASN A 111 -2.80 8.83 9.71
C ASN A 111 -1.81 8.82 10.88
N SER A 112 -1.17 7.67 11.15
CA SER A 112 -0.07 7.56 12.11
C SER A 112 1.32 7.84 11.47
N GLY A 113 1.38 8.23 10.20
CA GLY A 113 2.64 8.58 9.53
C GLY A 113 3.41 7.40 8.95
N VAL A 114 2.79 6.21 8.79
CA VAL A 114 3.40 5.09 8.07
C VAL A 114 3.31 5.37 6.57
N ALA A 115 4.46 5.44 5.92
CA ALA A 115 4.55 5.81 4.51
C ALA A 115 4.12 4.68 3.57
N CYS A 116 3.53 5.06 2.43
CA CYS A 116 3.15 4.09 1.39
C CYS A 116 4.35 3.25 0.92
N ILE A 117 5.53 3.86 0.81
CA ILE A 117 6.77 3.20 0.36
C ILE A 117 7.20 2.06 1.30
N SER A 118 6.93 2.15 2.60
CA SER A 118 7.34 1.13 3.58
C SER A 118 6.70 -0.24 3.30
N CYS A 119 5.47 -0.24 2.77
CA CYS A 119 4.74 -1.47 2.44
C CYS A 119 4.75 -1.79 0.94
N HIS A 120 4.62 -0.78 0.09
CA HIS A 120 4.44 -0.95 -1.35
C HIS A 120 5.73 -0.79 -2.17
N GLY A 121 6.83 -0.36 -1.54
CA GLY A 121 8.04 0.03 -2.26
C GLY A 121 7.86 1.34 -3.04
N ASN A 122 8.84 1.71 -3.84
CA ASN A 122 8.76 2.93 -4.63
C ASN A 122 7.86 2.76 -5.86
N ILE A 123 6.54 2.85 -5.62
CA ILE A 123 5.50 2.74 -6.66
C ILE A 123 5.70 3.81 -7.76
N ALA A 124 6.25 4.98 -7.43
CA ALA A 124 6.50 6.05 -8.39
C ALA A 124 7.56 5.68 -9.45
N GLU A 125 8.27 4.58 -9.29
CA GLU A 125 9.22 4.05 -10.27
C GLU A 125 8.70 2.79 -10.99
N MET A 126 7.48 2.32 -10.67
CA MET A 126 6.94 1.08 -11.21
C MET A 126 6.09 1.30 -12.47
N GLU A 127 6.53 0.76 -13.60
CA GLU A 127 5.69 0.62 -14.81
C GLU A 127 4.57 -0.40 -14.59
N VAL A 128 4.91 -1.52 -13.95
CA VAL A 128 3.97 -2.54 -13.51
C VAL A 128 4.14 -2.72 -12.01
N VAL A 129 3.07 -2.58 -11.26
CA VAL A 129 3.09 -2.77 -9.81
C VAL A 129 3.34 -4.24 -9.48
N TYR A 130 4.24 -4.46 -8.53
CA TYR A 130 4.52 -5.78 -7.98
C TYR A 130 4.62 -5.72 -6.45
N GLN A 131 4.42 -6.84 -5.80
CA GLN A 131 4.53 -6.93 -4.35
C GLN A 131 6.01 -6.93 -3.94
N VAL A 132 6.42 -5.93 -3.17
CA VAL A 132 7.81 -5.76 -2.70
C VAL A 132 8.01 -6.45 -1.35
N GLN A 133 7.08 -6.22 -0.41
CA GLN A 133 7.18 -6.72 0.94
C GLN A 133 6.44 -8.06 1.11
N PRO A 134 6.90 -8.92 2.03
CA PRO A 134 6.29 -10.24 2.23
C PRO A 134 4.86 -10.17 2.78
N LEU A 135 4.50 -9.10 3.47
CA LEU A 135 3.20 -8.91 4.14
C LEU A 135 2.84 -10.07 5.07
N SER A 136 3.85 -10.77 5.58
CA SER A 136 3.69 -11.89 6.50
C SER A 136 3.49 -11.39 7.94
N MET A 137 2.99 -12.26 8.82
CA MET A 137 2.74 -11.91 10.22
C MET A 137 4.02 -11.47 10.95
N ASP A 138 5.16 -12.12 10.71
CA ASP A 138 6.43 -11.75 11.30
C ASP A 138 6.89 -10.37 10.81
N TRP A 139 6.74 -10.06 9.52
CA TRP A 139 7.05 -8.76 8.98
C TRP A 139 6.19 -7.64 9.62
N CYS A 140 4.89 -7.87 9.81
CA CYS A 140 4.03 -6.93 10.52
C CYS A 140 4.48 -6.73 11.97
N LEU A 141 4.80 -7.84 12.66
CA LEU A 141 5.23 -7.81 14.06
C LEU A 141 6.61 -7.18 14.25
N ASP A 142 7.50 -7.29 13.29
CA ASP A 142 8.80 -6.60 13.33
C ASP A 142 8.61 -5.08 13.43
N CYS A 143 7.71 -4.50 12.62
CA CYS A 143 7.37 -3.08 12.73
C CYS A 143 6.63 -2.76 14.03
N HIS A 144 5.61 -3.55 14.40
CA HIS A 144 4.81 -3.32 15.60
C HIS A 144 5.57 -3.47 16.91
N ARG A 145 6.66 -4.22 16.92
CA ARG A 145 7.54 -4.45 18.08
C ARG A 145 8.79 -3.58 18.06
N SER A 146 9.02 -2.86 16.97
CA SER A 146 10.20 -2.01 16.85
C SER A 146 10.13 -0.82 17.81
N ASP A 147 11.24 -0.55 18.50
CA ASP A 147 11.40 0.68 19.30
C ASP A 147 11.64 1.92 18.41
N ALA A 148 11.96 1.69 17.13
CA ALA A 148 12.18 2.74 16.13
C ALA A 148 11.44 2.38 14.81
N PRO A 149 10.11 2.48 14.76
CA PRO A 149 9.34 2.21 13.54
C PRO A 149 9.64 3.26 12.46
N GLU A 150 9.54 2.85 11.18
CA GLU A 150 9.64 3.78 10.05
C GLU A 150 8.37 4.63 9.92
N VAL A 151 8.38 5.77 10.58
CA VAL A 151 7.29 6.76 10.54
C VAL A 151 7.83 8.10 10.06
N ARG A 152 6.94 8.93 9.52
CA ARG A 152 7.27 10.28 9.05
C ARG A 152 6.10 11.23 9.31
N PRO A 153 6.28 12.55 9.14
CA PRO A 153 5.17 13.47 9.18
C PRO A 153 4.06 13.03 8.22
N VAL A 154 2.79 13.13 8.65
CA VAL A 154 1.64 12.68 7.85
C VAL A 154 1.57 13.37 6.48
N SER A 155 2.07 14.62 6.38
CA SER A 155 2.19 15.34 5.11
C SER A 155 3.13 14.65 4.11
N GLU A 156 4.05 13.80 4.59
CA GLU A 156 5.10 13.16 3.78
C GLU A 156 4.82 11.68 3.49
N VAL A 157 3.68 11.14 3.91
CA VAL A 157 3.38 9.69 3.75
C VAL A 157 3.31 9.24 2.29
N THR A 158 2.95 10.12 1.36
CA THR A 158 2.89 9.85 -0.08
C THR A 158 4.16 10.24 -0.82
N ASN A 159 5.11 10.93 -0.16
CA ASN A 159 6.37 11.35 -0.76
C ASN A 159 7.33 10.16 -0.87
N MET A 160 7.46 9.59 -2.07
CA MET A 160 8.33 8.43 -2.34
C MET A 160 9.83 8.75 -2.27
N TYR A 161 10.19 10.03 -2.31
CA TYR A 161 11.58 10.51 -2.31
C TYR A 161 11.95 11.25 -1.03
N TRP A 162 11.10 11.14 0.01
CA TRP A 162 11.37 11.76 1.31
C TRP A 162 12.63 11.16 1.93
N THR A 163 13.47 12.05 2.47
CA THR A 163 14.67 11.69 3.21
C THR A 163 14.55 12.14 4.66
N PRO A 164 14.93 11.30 5.62
CA PRO A 164 14.90 11.68 7.02
C PRO A 164 15.74 12.93 7.31
N PRO A 165 15.22 13.91 8.05
CA PRO A 165 16.00 15.06 8.51
C PRO A 165 17.04 14.65 9.57
N ALA A 166 17.95 15.56 9.92
CA ALA A 166 19.02 15.27 10.88
C ALA A 166 18.54 14.96 12.30
N ASP A 167 17.35 15.42 12.67
CA ASP A 167 16.69 15.21 13.97
C ASP A 167 15.66 14.08 13.95
N TYR A 168 15.72 13.21 12.94
CA TYR A 168 14.75 12.13 12.74
C TYR A 168 14.63 11.18 13.95
N ASP A 169 15.73 10.83 14.60
CA ASP A 169 15.69 9.96 15.79
C ASP A 169 14.90 10.59 16.95
N GLN A 170 14.97 11.92 17.07
CA GLN A 170 14.17 12.65 18.07
C GLN A 170 12.69 12.64 17.68
N PHE A 171 12.38 12.83 16.40
CA PHE A 171 11.01 12.72 15.89
C PHE A 171 10.42 11.33 16.16
N VAL A 172 11.14 10.26 15.85
CA VAL A 172 10.69 8.86 16.09
C VAL A 172 10.48 8.61 17.58
N SER A 173 11.41 9.06 18.43
CA SER A 173 11.29 8.91 19.88
C SER A 173 10.05 9.61 20.44
N SER A 174 9.76 10.81 19.96
CA SER A 174 8.55 11.56 20.34
C SER A 174 7.28 10.87 19.85
N TRP A 175 7.31 10.38 18.61
CA TRP A 175 6.21 9.63 18.02
C TRP A 175 5.90 8.35 18.80
N VAL A 176 6.93 7.59 19.18
CA VAL A 176 6.79 6.36 19.99
C VAL A 176 6.23 6.68 21.38
N ALA A 177 6.64 7.79 22.00
CA ALA A 177 6.11 8.20 23.29
C ALA A 177 4.60 8.54 23.20
N GLU A 178 4.13 9.08 22.09
CA GLU A 178 2.73 9.44 21.86
C GLU A 178 1.86 8.23 21.43
N HIS A 179 2.37 7.38 20.53
CA HIS A 179 1.57 6.34 19.87
C HIS A 179 1.96 4.91 20.27
N GLY A 180 3.00 4.73 21.05
CA GLY A 180 3.57 3.42 21.35
C GLY A 180 2.59 2.45 22.02
N GLU A 181 1.71 2.94 22.89
CA GLU A 181 0.69 2.13 23.58
C GLU A 181 -0.46 1.69 22.66
N GLU A 182 -0.69 2.40 21.58
CA GLU A 182 -1.77 2.10 20.61
C GLU A 182 -1.40 0.95 19.67
N ARG A 183 -0.11 0.64 19.54
CA ARG A 183 0.36 -0.44 18.67
C ARG A 183 -0.04 -1.81 19.22
N PRO A 184 -0.72 -2.67 18.45
CA PRO A 184 -1.19 -3.97 18.92
C PRO A 184 -0.04 -4.98 18.95
N VAL A 185 0.76 -4.98 20.03
CA VAL A 185 1.96 -5.81 20.12
C VAL A 185 1.68 -7.25 20.59
N GLY A 186 0.60 -7.46 21.32
CA GLY A 186 0.30 -8.75 21.95
C GLY A 186 -1.16 -9.21 21.84
N ASP A 187 -2.05 -8.40 21.31
CA ASP A 187 -3.47 -8.71 21.16
C ASP A 187 -3.75 -9.26 19.77
N CYS A 188 -3.86 -10.59 19.66
CA CYS A 188 -4.13 -11.28 18.38
C CYS A 188 -5.44 -10.82 17.75
N SER A 189 -6.45 -10.47 18.55
CA SER A 189 -7.79 -10.12 18.06
C SER A 189 -7.83 -8.76 17.34
N LYS A 190 -6.83 -7.92 17.51
CA LYS A 190 -6.72 -6.65 16.76
C LYS A 190 -6.35 -6.83 15.30
N CYS A 191 -5.69 -7.94 14.97
CA CYS A 191 -5.26 -8.27 13.60
C CYS A 191 -6.00 -9.49 13.04
N HIS A 192 -6.54 -10.36 13.90
CA HIS A 192 -7.19 -11.61 13.50
C HIS A 192 -8.60 -11.71 14.10
N ARG A 193 -9.53 -12.25 13.32
CA ARG A 193 -10.90 -12.57 13.76
C ARG A 193 -11.21 -14.03 13.53
#